data_620fc280dbc414854625a451de2c9d47
#
_entry.id   620fc280dbc414854625a451de2c9d47
#
_cell.length_a   1.000
_cell.length_b   1.000
_cell.length_c   1.000
_cell.angle_alpha   90.00
_cell.angle_beta   90.00
_cell.angle_gamma   90.00
#
_symmetry.space_group_name_H-M   'P 1'
#
loop_
_entity.id
_entity.type
_entity.pdbx_description
1 polymer ?
#
loop_
_entity_poly.entity_id
_entity_poly.type
_entity_poly.pdbx_seq_one_letter_code
_entity_poly.pdbx_strand_id
1 'polypeptide(L)'
;MATTKARADEVLKGPAKSKTIFPVLVLHMLAGGPDHGFALMQRIETTCSDLVAVNTNTIYPLLRRLEERGFITGEWEHPTKRSRRMYAITTAGRERLERIKANMLPYLETIAASIDRLRSELYGAPALKAEPAIPPRTVTARRPGSSRRTPTQLPG
;
A
#
# COMPACT_ATOMS: atom_id res chain seq x y z
N MET A 1 -4.10 2.00 24.60
CA MET A 1 -4.43 2.06 23.16
C MET A 1 -3.78 0.89 22.41
N ALA A 2 -4.29 -0.32 22.61
CA ALA A 2 -3.73 -1.55 22.00
C ALA A 2 -4.73 -2.26 21.07
N THR A 3 -5.67 -1.54 20.45
CA THR A 3 -6.90 -2.15 19.96
C THR A 3 -6.94 -2.39 18.46
N THR A 4 -6.09 -1.74 17.65
CA THR A 4 -6.22 -1.82 16.18
C THR A 4 -5.48 -3.03 15.59
N LYS A 5 -4.34 -3.42 16.17
CA LYS A 5 -3.56 -4.57 15.69
C LYS A 5 -4.24 -5.91 15.99
N ALA A 6 -4.87 -6.02 17.16
CA ALA A 6 -5.63 -7.22 17.55
C ALA A 6 -6.86 -7.45 16.66
N ARG A 7 -7.54 -6.38 16.23
CA ARG A 7 -8.73 -6.45 15.36
C ARG A 7 -8.42 -6.98 13.96
N ALA A 8 -7.32 -6.55 13.35
CA ALA A 8 -6.92 -7.02 12.02
C ALA A 8 -6.48 -8.49 12.03
N ASP A 9 -5.77 -8.92 13.08
CA ASP A 9 -5.35 -10.33 13.23
C ASP A 9 -6.52 -11.27 13.56
N GLU A 10 -7.61 -10.75 14.11
CA GLU A 10 -8.80 -11.53 14.47
C GLU A 10 -9.73 -11.75 13.26
N VAL A 11 -9.83 -10.76 12.37
CA VAL A 11 -10.64 -10.84 11.13
C VAL A 11 -9.95 -11.69 10.06
N LEU A 12 -8.62 -11.70 10.02
CA LEU A 12 -7.83 -12.42 9.01
C LEU A 12 -7.23 -13.72 9.60
N LYS A 13 -8.08 -14.69 9.93
CA LYS A 13 -7.62 -16.05 10.26
C LYS A 13 -7.33 -16.82 9.00
N GLY A 14 -6.12 -17.40 8.87
CA GLY A 14 -5.72 -18.20 7.71
C GLY A 14 -4.53 -17.64 6.95
N PRO A 15 -4.32 -18.02 5.67
CA PRO A 15 -3.20 -17.53 4.85
C PRO A 15 -3.23 -16.02 4.61
N ALA A 16 -4.37 -15.36 4.80
CA ALA A 16 -4.52 -13.91 4.72
C ALA A 16 -4.11 -13.17 6.01
N LYS A 17 -3.30 -13.77 6.87
CA LYS A 17 -2.75 -13.07 8.06
C LYS A 17 -1.91 -11.88 7.62
N SER A 18 -1.90 -10.84 8.43
CA SER A 18 -1.09 -9.62 8.21
C SER A 18 0.39 -9.94 7.91
N LYS A 19 0.93 -11.00 8.52
CA LYS A 19 2.28 -11.52 8.26
C LYS A 19 2.51 -12.03 6.83
N THR A 20 1.46 -12.37 6.11
CA THR A 20 1.52 -12.84 4.71
C THR A 20 1.10 -11.75 3.73
N ILE A 21 0.07 -10.98 4.05
CA ILE A 21 -0.47 -9.93 3.17
C ILE A 21 0.52 -8.78 2.99
N PHE A 22 1.10 -8.25 4.07
CA PHE A 22 2.01 -7.11 3.96
C PHE A 22 3.24 -7.37 3.09
N PRO A 23 3.96 -8.52 3.22
CA PRO A 23 5.04 -8.83 2.29
C PRO A 23 4.61 -8.86 0.83
N VAL A 24 3.43 -9.41 0.55
CA VAL A 24 2.89 -9.48 -0.82
C VAL A 24 2.57 -8.09 -1.36
N LEU A 25 1.91 -7.24 -0.57
CA LEU A 25 1.58 -5.88 -0.96
C LEU A 25 2.85 -5.05 -1.22
N VAL A 26 3.86 -5.13 -0.35
CA VAL A 26 5.15 -4.46 -0.54
C VAL A 26 5.82 -4.92 -1.84
N LEU A 27 5.94 -6.23 -2.06
CA LEU A 27 6.54 -6.76 -3.29
C LEU A 27 5.74 -6.36 -4.53
N HIS A 28 4.41 -6.38 -4.45
CA HIS A 28 3.54 -5.97 -5.56
C HIS A 28 3.71 -4.48 -5.90
N MET A 29 3.76 -3.62 -4.91
CA MET A 29 3.95 -2.19 -5.12
C MET A 29 5.32 -1.88 -5.71
N LEU A 30 6.37 -2.55 -5.23
CA LEU A 30 7.73 -2.42 -5.76
C LEU A 30 7.89 -3.06 -7.14
N ALA A 31 7.03 -3.99 -7.54
CA ALA A 31 7.00 -4.51 -8.91
C ALA A 31 6.58 -3.45 -9.93
N GLY A 32 5.82 -2.45 -9.51
CA GLY A 32 5.45 -1.28 -10.31
C GLY A 32 6.52 -0.19 -10.39
N GLY A 33 7.55 -0.24 -9.55
CA GLY A 33 8.68 0.70 -9.52
C GLY A 33 9.27 0.87 -8.13
N PRO A 34 10.49 1.40 -8.02
CA PRO A 34 11.12 1.71 -6.74
C PRO A 34 10.33 2.74 -5.94
N ASP A 35 10.33 2.60 -4.61
CA ASP A 35 9.63 3.51 -3.72
C ASP A 35 10.26 3.52 -2.32
N HIS A 36 9.97 4.53 -1.52
CA HIS A 36 10.46 4.62 -0.15
C HIS A 36 9.46 4.10 0.88
N GLY A 37 9.94 3.73 2.07
CA GLY A 37 9.14 3.06 3.10
C GLY A 37 7.86 3.79 3.51
N PHE A 38 7.90 5.12 3.58
CA PHE A 38 6.72 5.93 3.93
C PHE A 38 5.64 5.90 2.84
N ALA A 39 6.03 6.01 1.55
CA ALA A 39 5.08 5.92 0.45
C ALA A 39 4.46 4.52 0.34
N LEU A 40 5.26 3.47 0.55
CA LEU A 40 4.74 2.10 0.61
C LEU A 40 3.69 1.95 1.72
N MET A 41 3.94 2.52 2.91
CA MET A 41 2.99 2.52 4.02
C MET A 41 1.66 3.18 3.64
N GLN A 42 1.70 4.39 3.08
CA GLN A 42 0.50 5.10 2.63
C GLN A 42 -0.28 4.34 1.54
N ARG A 43 0.43 3.75 0.58
CA ARG A 43 -0.20 2.95 -0.48
C ARG A 43 -0.88 1.70 0.07
N ILE A 44 -0.29 1.04 1.06
CA ILE A 44 -0.90 -0.11 1.72
C ILE A 44 -2.16 0.30 2.47
N GLU A 45 -2.13 1.40 3.23
CA GLU A 45 -3.30 1.94 3.92
C GLU A 45 -4.43 2.25 2.94
N THR A 46 -4.14 2.94 1.84
CA THR A 46 -5.12 3.24 0.79
C THR A 46 -5.69 1.96 0.15
N THR A 47 -4.84 0.97 -0.14
CA THR A 47 -5.28 -0.29 -0.77
C THR A 47 -6.18 -1.12 0.14
N CYS A 48 -5.89 -1.10 1.43
CA CYS A 48 -6.66 -1.85 2.43
C CYS A 48 -7.87 -1.06 2.96
N SER A 49 -8.17 0.14 2.43
CA SER A 49 -9.33 0.97 2.80
C SER A 49 -9.49 1.14 4.32
N ASP A 50 -8.40 1.43 5.01
CA ASP A 50 -8.34 1.60 6.47
C ASP A 50 -8.70 0.34 7.31
N LEU A 51 -8.97 -0.80 6.66
CA LEU A 51 -9.19 -2.07 7.36
C LEU A 51 -7.94 -2.55 8.12
N VAL A 52 -6.76 -2.09 7.67
CA VAL A 52 -5.48 -2.48 8.26
C VAL A 52 -4.62 -1.24 8.48
N ALA A 53 -4.41 -0.88 9.74
CA ALA A 53 -3.47 0.18 10.09
C ALA A 53 -2.03 -0.33 9.95
N VAL A 54 -1.26 0.28 9.05
CA VAL A 54 0.17 0.04 8.89
C VAL A 54 0.93 1.20 9.51
N ASN A 55 1.84 0.91 10.41
CA ASN A 55 2.68 1.91 11.06
C ASN A 55 4.16 1.67 10.79
N THR A 56 4.99 2.63 11.14
CA THR A 56 6.45 2.58 10.99
C THR A 56 7.07 1.36 11.68
N ASN A 57 6.53 0.95 12.83
CA ASN A 57 7.01 -0.23 13.58
C ASN A 57 6.68 -1.55 12.87
N THR A 58 5.79 -1.52 11.89
CA THR A 58 5.43 -2.69 11.08
C THR A 58 6.19 -2.70 9.75
N ILE A 59 6.23 -1.56 9.05
CA ILE A 59 6.77 -1.50 7.68
C ILE A 59 8.30 -1.63 7.66
N TYR A 60 9.03 -0.90 8.51
CA TYR A 60 10.49 -0.93 8.45
C TYR A 60 11.13 -2.27 8.85
N PRO A 61 10.68 -2.98 9.90
CA PRO A 61 11.13 -4.34 10.16
C PRO A 61 10.78 -5.32 9.05
N LEU A 62 9.66 -5.10 8.35
CA LEU A 62 9.28 -5.91 7.20
C LEU A 62 10.25 -5.69 6.02
N LEU A 63 10.51 -4.42 5.66
CA LEU A 63 11.45 -4.07 4.60
C LEU A 63 12.84 -4.66 4.87
N ARG A 64 13.35 -4.54 6.10
CA ARG A 64 14.61 -5.15 6.50
C ARG A 64 14.62 -6.67 6.26
N ARG A 65 13.59 -7.38 6.70
CA ARG A 65 13.48 -8.84 6.48
C ARG A 65 13.39 -9.24 5.02
N LEU A 66 12.73 -8.44 4.19
CA LEU A 66 12.66 -8.69 2.74
C LEU A 66 14.02 -8.46 2.08
N GLU A 67 14.76 -7.45 2.51
CA GLU A 67 16.11 -7.15 2.06
C GLU A 67 17.11 -8.24 2.51
N GLU A 68 17.10 -8.65 3.77
CA GLU A 68 17.90 -9.74 4.31
C GLU A 68 17.69 -11.07 3.55
N ARG A 69 16.48 -11.27 3.03
CA ARG A 69 16.14 -12.44 2.19
C ARG A 69 16.45 -12.26 0.71
N GLY A 70 16.98 -11.11 0.31
CA GLY A 70 17.30 -10.79 -1.06
C GLY A 70 16.10 -10.57 -1.99
N PHE A 71 14.90 -10.35 -1.47
CA PHE A 71 13.71 -10.09 -2.27
C PHE A 71 13.59 -8.64 -2.71
N ILE A 72 14.20 -7.72 -1.97
CA ILE A 72 14.33 -6.30 -2.32
C ILE A 72 15.75 -5.84 -2.06
N THR A 73 16.13 -4.73 -2.68
CA THR A 73 17.35 -3.96 -2.37
C THR A 73 16.97 -2.59 -1.88
N GLY A 74 17.77 -2.03 -0.97
CA GLY A 74 17.55 -0.67 -0.46
C GLY A 74 18.78 0.20 -0.67
N GLU A 75 18.64 1.31 -1.38
CA GLU A 75 19.70 2.28 -1.65
C GLU A 75 19.32 3.65 -1.12
N TRP A 76 20.32 4.41 -0.62
CA TRP A 76 20.10 5.79 -0.20
C TRP A 76 20.07 6.70 -1.42
N GLU A 77 19.05 7.54 -1.53
CA GLU A 77 18.89 8.52 -2.62
C GLU A 77 20.12 9.45 -2.72
N HIS A 78 20.71 9.82 -1.57
CA HIS A 78 21.94 10.60 -1.48
C HIS A 78 22.86 10.03 -0.39
N PRO A 79 24.06 9.58 -0.70
CA PRO A 79 24.94 8.93 0.27
C PRO A 79 25.51 9.89 1.35
N THR A 80 25.48 11.20 1.13
CA THR A 80 26.12 12.20 2.01
C THR A 80 25.14 13.14 2.74
N LYS A 81 23.85 13.07 2.44
CA LYS A 81 22.81 13.89 3.07
C LYS A 81 21.76 13.02 3.73
N ARG A 82 21.04 13.57 4.71
CA ARG A 82 19.87 12.92 5.29
C ARG A 82 18.82 12.71 4.18
N SER A 83 18.84 11.52 3.58
CA SER A 83 18.07 11.19 2.39
C SER A 83 17.09 10.04 2.68
N ARG A 84 16.21 9.81 1.73
CA ARG A 84 15.27 8.68 1.78
C ARG A 84 15.99 7.42 1.32
N ARG A 85 15.61 6.29 1.91
CA ARG A 85 16.04 4.99 1.42
C ARG A 85 15.02 4.48 0.42
N MET A 86 15.44 4.31 -0.82
CA MET A 86 14.64 3.78 -1.92
C MET A 86 14.79 2.26 -1.95
N TYR A 87 13.69 1.58 -2.11
CA TYR A 87 13.65 0.13 -2.20
C TYR A 87 13.23 -0.28 -3.61
N ALA A 88 13.84 -1.34 -4.13
CA ALA A 88 13.52 -1.93 -5.43
C ALA A 88 13.37 -3.44 -5.29
N ILE A 89 12.45 -4.03 -6.04
CA ILE A 89 12.25 -5.48 -6.07
C ILE A 89 13.34 -6.16 -6.90
N THR A 90 13.86 -7.27 -6.41
CA THR A 90 14.82 -8.12 -7.15
C THR A 90 14.10 -9.15 -8.02
N THR A 91 14.85 -9.86 -8.88
CA THR A 91 14.33 -11.01 -9.64
C THR A 91 13.74 -12.07 -8.70
N ALA A 92 14.47 -12.43 -7.64
CA ALA A 92 13.99 -13.37 -6.63
C ALA A 92 12.71 -12.87 -5.93
N GLY A 93 12.61 -11.55 -5.70
CA GLY A 93 11.40 -10.92 -5.16
C GLY A 93 10.20 -11.05 -6.09
N ARG A 94 10.38 -10.87 -7.41
CA ARG A 94 9.32 -11.04 -8.41
C ARG A 94 8.83 -12.48 -8.48
N GLU A 95 9.74 -13.45 -8.53
CA GLU A 95 9.40 -14.87 -8.50
C GLU A 95 8.65 -15.27 -7.24
N ARG A 96 9.09 -14.73 -6.09
CA ARG A 96 8.40 -14.95 -4.81
C ARG A 96 7.00 -14.37 -4.81
N LEU A 97 6.82 -13.16 -5.36
CA LEU A 97 5.52 -12.51 -5.49
C LEU A 97 4.55 -13.37 -6.30
N GLU A 98 4.95 -13.81 -7.49
CA GLU A 98 4.06 -14.61 -8.36
C GLU A 98 3.67 -15.94 -7.72
N ARG A 99 4.58 -16.60 -7.03
CA ARG A 99 4.31 -17.84 -6.30
C ARG A 99 3.29 -17.64 -5.17
N ILE A 100 3.41 -16.52 -4.43
CA ILE A 100 2.45 -16.22 -3.36
C ILE A 100 1.09 -15.85 -3.95
N LYS A 101 1.04 -15.05 -5.01
CA LYS A 101 -0.19 -14.66 -5.69
C LYS A 101 -0.97 -15.89 -6.17
N ALA A 102 -0.29 -16.84 -6.83
CA ALA A 102 -0.90 -18.07 -7.29
C ALA A 102 -1.55 -18.89 -6.15
N ASN A 103 -0.89 -18.97 -5.00
CA ASN A 103 -1.41 -19.68 -3.84
C ASN A 103 -2.50 -18.92 -3.07
N MET A 104 -2.50 -17.59 -3.17
CA MET A 104 -3.43 -16.73 -2.42
C MET A 104 -4.77 -16.55 -3.15
N LEU A 105 -4.78 -16.56 -4.47
CA LEU A 105 -5.97 -16.29 -5.27
C LEU A 105 -7.15 -17.20 -4.93
N PRO A 106 -7.03 -18.55 -4.90
CA PRO A 106 -8.15 -19.43 -4.56
C PRO A 106 -8.72 -19.18 -3.17
N TYR A 107 -7.85 -18.78 -2.24
CA TYR A 107 -8.26 -18.44 -0.89
C TYR A 107 -9.03 -17.13 -0.81
N LEU A 108 -8.59 -16.11 -1.51
CA LEU A 108 -9.31 -14.82 -1.60
C LEU A 108 -10.68 -14.99 -2.27
N GLU A 109 -10.78 -15.79 -3.32
CA GLU A 109 -12.04 -16.15 -3.98
C GLU A 109 -13.01 -16.86 -3.02
N THR A 110 -12.50 -17.80 -2.23
CA THR A 110 -13.30 -18.52 -1.22
C THR A 110 -13.83 -17.56 -0.14
N ILE A 111 -13.00 -16.61 0.33
CA ILE A 111 -13.42 -15.60 1.31
C ILE A 111 -14.49 -14.70 0.70
N ALA A 112 -14.27 -14.18 -0.50
CA ALA A 112 -15.22 -13.31 -1.20
C ALA A 112 -16.58 -14.00 -1.35
N ALA A 113 -16.62 -15.24 -1.83
CA ALA A 113 -17.84 -16.01 -1.95
C ALA A 113 -18.52 -16.29 -0.61
N SER A 114 -17.75 -16.45 0.46
CA SER A 114 -18.31 -16.66 1.81
C SER A 114 -18.94 -15.39 2.36
N ILE A 115 -18.30 -14.23 2.14
CA ILE A 115 -18.84 -12.92 2.52
C ILE A 115 -20.13 -12.63 1.76
N ASP A 116 -20.18 -12.91 0.45
CA ASP A 116 -21.37 -12.71 -0.37
C ASP A 116 -22.54 -13.58 0.10
N ARG A 117 -22.28 -14.85 0.44
CA ARG A 117 -23.30 -15.74 1.01
C ARG A 117 -23.84 -15.23 2.34
N LEU A 118 -22.95 -14.84 3.26
CA LEU A 118 -23.36 -14.29 4.56
C LEU A 118 -24.17 -13.02 4.39
N ARG A 119 -23.79 -12.15 3.48
CA ARG A 119 -24.54 -10.91 3.22
C ARG A 119 -25.92 -11.20 2.64
N SER A 120 -26.02 -12.12 1.67
CA SER A 120 -27.30 -12.52 1.10
C SER A 120 -28.22 -13.16 2.13
N GLU A 121 -27.66 -13.97 3.03
CA GLU A 121 -28.43 -14.62 4.10
C GLU A 121 -28.95 -13.60 5.14
N LEU A 122 -28.10 -12.65 5.55
CA LEU A 122 -28.45 -11.72 6.61
C LEU A 122 -29.33 -10.55 6.13
N TYR A 123 -29.17 -10.11 4.88
CA TYR A 123 -29.78 -8.89 4.39
C TYR A 123 -30.68 -9.08 3.17
N GLY A 124 -30.78 -10.31 2.62
CA GLY A 124 -31.57 -10.59 1.43
C GLY A 124 -31.14 -9.82 0.17
N ALA A 125 -29.94 -9.25 0.16
CA ALA A 125 -29.46 -8.39 -0.92
C ALA A 125 -28.77 -9.24 -2.00
N PRO A 126 -29.00 -8.94 -3.31
CA PRO A 126 -28.24 -9.57 -4.38
C PRO A 126 -26.74 -9.26 -4.20
N ALA A 127 -25.90 -10.24 -4.55
CA ALA A 127 -24.46 -10.09 -4.51
C ALA A 127 -24.02 -8.77 -5.17
N LEU A 128 -23.22 -7.96 -4.48
CA LEU A 128 -22.61 -6.77 -5.09
C LEU A 128 -21.72 -7.27 -6.22
N LYS A 129 -22.11 -7.01 -7.45
CA LYS A 129 -21.13 -6.95 -8.54
C LYS A 129 -20.10 -5.93 -8.10
N ALA A 130 -18.85 -6.36 -7.95
CA ALA A 130 -17.75 -5.50 -7.60
C ALA A 130 -17.62 -4.42 -8.69
N GLU A 131 -18.25 -3.28 -8.48
CA GLU A 131 -17.86 -2.07 -9.21
C GLU A 131 -16.65 -1.48 -8.48
N PRO A 132 -15.53 -1.30 -9.17
CA PRO A 132 -14.42 -0.52 -8.65
C PRO A 132 -14.78 0.96 -8.81
N ALA A 133 -15.56 1.50 -7.90
CA ALA A 133 -15.90 2.92 -7.92
C ALA A 133 -15.24 3.64 -6.75
N ILE A 134 -13.97 3.88 -6.87
CA ILE A 134 -13.38 5.07 -6.26
C ILE A 134 -12.83 5.89 -7.43
N PRO A 135 -13.50 6.96 -7.84
CA PRO A 135 -12.92 7.88 -8.80
C PRO A 135 -11.65 8.48 -8.20
N PRO A 136 -10.57 8.65 -8.99
CA PRO A 136 -9.36 9.27 -8.50
C PRO A 136 -9.72 10.67 -7.98
N ARG A 137 -9.36 10.94 -6.72
CA ARG A 137 -9.44 12.30 -6.18
C ARG A 137 -8.60 13.20 -7.07
N THR A 138 -9.25 14.02 -7.87
CA THR A 138 -8.63 15.10 -8.61
C THR A 138 -7.94 16.02 -7.60
N VAL A 139 -6.64 15.89 -7.50
CA VAL A 139 -5.80 16.87 -6.82
C VAL A 139 -5.87 18.13 -7.69
N THR A 140 -6.69 19.07 -7.27
CA THR A 140 -6.74 20.39 -7.89
C THR A 140 -5.34 21.00 -7.76
N ALA A 141 -4.64 21.08 -8.88
CA ALA A 141 -3.35 21.78 -8.98
C ALA A 141 -3.56 23.23 -8.54
N ARG A 142 -2.92 23.60 -7.44
CA ARG A 142 -2.84 24.98 -6.98
C ARG A 142 -2.15 25.79 -8.08
N ARG A 143 -2.89 26.67 -8.74
CA ARG A 143 -2.34 27.66 -9.67
C ARG A 143 -1.25 28.46 -8.95
N PRO A 144 -0.05 28.61 -9.52
CA PRO A 144 0.93 29.56 -8.99
C PRO A 144 0.41 30.98 -9.20
N GLY A 145 0.33 31.73 -8.10
CA GLY A 145 -0.08 33.12 -8.10
C GLY A 145 0.83 33.95 -8.99
N SER A 146 0.25 34.61 -9.97
CA SER A 146 0.91 35.65 -10.76
C SER A 146 1.18 36.87 -9.87
N SER A 147 2.42 37.03 -9.42
CA SER A 147 2.89 38.30 -8.84
C SER A 147 3.01 39.33 -9.96
N ARG A 148 2.02 40.19 -10.08
CA ARG A 148 2.14 41.42 -10.87
C ARG A 148 3.15 42.30 -10.17
N ARG A 149 4.33 42.45 -10.76
CA ARG A 149 5.25 43.56 -10.43
C ARG A 149 4.73 44.83 -11.10
N THR A 150 4.33 45.80 -10.31
CA THR A 150 4.09 47.18 -10.73
C THR A 150 5.44 47.83 -11.01
N PRO A 151 5.64 48.50 -12.15
CA PRO A 151 6.84 49.36 -12.32
C PRO A 151 6.63 50.68 -11.61
N THR A 152 7.52 50.98 -10.68
CA THR A 152 7.65 52.28 -10.04
C THR A 152 8.18 53.25 -11.08
N GLN A 153 7.39 54.27 -11.48
CA GLN A 153 7.85 55.44 -12.18
C GLN A 153 8.54 56.38 -11.18
N LEU A 154 9.76 56.75 -11.48
CA LEU A 154 10.49 57.87 -10.86
C LEU A 154 10.11 59.16 -11.55
N PRO A 155 9.80 60.26 -10.82
CA PRO A 155 9.69 61.58 -11.41
C PRO A 155 11.08 62.20 -11.58
N GLY A 156 11.32 62.82 -12.74
CA GLY A 156 12.43 63.70 -13.04
C GLY A 156 12.23 65.08 -12.49
#